data_b7cd8e7e228518e4034435db05f9592d
#
_entry.id   b7cd8e7e228518e4034435db05f9592d
#
_cell.length_a   1.000
_cell.length_b   1.000
_cell.length_c   1.000
_cell.angle_alpha   90.00
_cell.angle_beta   90.00
_cell.angle_gamma   90.00
#
_symmetry.space_group_name_H-M   'P 1'
#
loop_
_entity.id
_entity.type
_entity.pdbx_description
1 polymer ?
#
loop_
_entity_poly.entity_id
_entity_poly.type
_entity_poly.pdbx_seq_one_letter_code
_entity_poly.pdbx_strand_id
1 'polypeptide(L)'
;MQRLTVIRTPGDPDELLAAKREHIDPVMERKAGQYGNVFHVAARSPDGMIVVNLWEGEEGSEQAAQDPEIQQARDALRESGAATGPPEFSHYEVVDYRQASDLGSP
;
A
#
# COMPACT_ATOMS: atom_id res chain seq x y z
N MET A 1 14.68 11.03 -1.36
CA MET A 1 13.56 11.62 -0.57
C MET A 1 12.51 10.56 -0.33
N GLN A 2 11.98 10.50 0.85
CA GLN A 2 10.90 9.56 1.16
C GLN A 2 9.64 9.91 0.37
N ARG A 3 8.90 8.88 0.03
CA ARG A 3 7.64 9.02 -0.72
C ARG A 3 6.50 8.39 0.07
N LEU A 4 5.40 9.11 0.19
CA LEU A 4 4.14 8.58 0.71
C LEU A 4 3.24 8.23 -0.47
N THR A 5 2.76 6.99 -0.51
CA THR A 5 1.80 6.55 -1.52
C THR A 5 0.47 6.26 -0.85
N VAL A 6 -0.59 6.87 -1.36
CA VAL A 6 -1.96 6.63 -0.90
C VAL A 6 -2.72 5.95 -2.03
N ILE A 7 -3.30 4.79 -1.74
CA ILE A 7 -4.06 4.01 -2.72
C ILE A 7 -5.50 3.93 -2.22
N ARG A 8 -6.43 4.43 -3.04
CA ARG A 8 -7.87 4.34 -2.76
C ARG A 8 -8.49 3.36 -3.72
N THR A 9 -9.12 2.32 -3.18
CA THR A 9 -9.77 1.29 -4.00
C THR A 9 -11.25 1.27 -3.66
N PRO A 10 -12.14 1.46 -4.66
CA PRO A 10 -13.58 1.43 -4.41
C PRO A 10 -14.09 0.00 -4.29
N GLY A 11 -15.09 -0.19 -3.44
CA GLY A 11 -15.72 -1.49 -3.24
C GLY A 11 -16.21 -1.65 -1.81
N ASP A 12 -16.70 -2.83 -1.48
CA ASP A 12 -17.05 -3.14 -0.10
C ASP A 12 -15.78 -3.28 0.74
N PRO A 13 -15.65 -2.51 1.83
CA PRO A 13 -14.42 -2.53 2.64
C PRO A 13 -14.04 -3.92 3.16
N ASP A 14 -15.00 -4.72 3.59
CA ASP A 14 -14.72 -6.04 4.14
C ASP A 14 -14.23 -7.01 3.07
N GLU A 15 -14.86 -6.98 1.90
CA GLU A 15 -14.44 -7.81 0.76
C GLU A 15 -13.07 -7.40 0.26
N LEU A 16 -12.80 -6.11 0.17
CA LEU A 16 -11.49 -5.59 -0.26
C LEU A 16 -10.38 -5.98 0.72
N LEU A 17 -10.62 -5.84 2.02
CA LEU A 17 -9.62 -6.21 3.02
C LEU A 17 -9.36 -7.71 3.02
N ALA A 18 -10.41 -8.53 2.84
CA ALA A 18 -10.24 -9.98 2.74
C ALA A 18 -9.43 -10.36 1.49
N ALA A 19 -9.73 -9.77 0.35
CA ALA A 19 -8.99 -10.02 -0.89
C ALA A 19 -7.54 -9.54 -0.78
N LYS A 20 -7.29 -8.41 -0.13
CA LYS A 20 -5.95 -7.92 0.13
C LYS A 20 -5.14 -8.91 0.97
N ARG A 21 -5.73 -9.43 2.05
CA ARG A 21 -5.07 -10.42 2.92
C ARG A 21 -4.75 -11.71 2.19
N GLU A 22 -5.62 -12.12 1.29
CA GLU A 22 -5.44 -13.36 0.54
C GLU A 22 -4.39 -13.21 -0.56
N HIS A 23 -4.43 -12.13 -1.33
CA HIS A 23 -3.67 -12.01 -2.57
C HIS A 23 -2.45 -11.09 -2.46
N ILE A 24 -2.55 -9.99 -1.75
CA ILE A 24 -1.52 -8.95 -1.74
C ILE A 24 -0.56 -9.08 -0.57
N ASP A 25 -1.08 -9.22 0.64
CA ASP A 25 -0.26 -9.21 1.86
C ASP A 25 0.84 -10.27 1.86
N PRO A 26 0.61 -11.53 1.43
CA PRO A 26 1.68 -12.52 1.44
C PRO A 26 2.87 -12.14 0.57
N VAL A 27 2.62 -11.50 -0.57
CA VAL A 27 3.68 -11.04 -1.48
C VAL A 27 4.39 -9.83 -0.91
N MET A 28 3.65 -8.86 -0.41
CA MET A 28 4.21 -7.62 0.13
C MET A 28 5.03 -7.89 1.40
N GLU A 29 4.60 -8.80 2.26
CA GLU A 29 5.36 -9.17 3.46
C GLU A 29 6.73 -9.72 3.12
N ARG A 30 6.86 -10.45 2.01
CA ARG A 30 8.15 -11.00 1.56
C ARG A 30 9.01 -9.98 0.82
N LYS A 31 8.40 -9.06 0.09
CA LYS A 31 9.11 -8.26 -0.91
C LYS A 31 9.21 -6.78 -0.61
N ALA A 32 8.24 -6.21 0.10
CA ALA A 32 8.18 -4.75 0.25
C ALA A 32 9.44 -4.16 0.90
N GLY A 33 10.00 -4.86 1.87
CA GLY A 33 11.21 -4.40 2.58
C GLY A 33 12.41 -4.23 1.67
N GLN A 34 12.59 -5.09 0.66
CA GLN A 34 13.72 -4.97 -0.25
C GLN A 34 13.61 -3.75 -1.18
N TYR A 35 12.41 -3.20 -1.32
CA TYR A 35 12.17 -1.99 -2.09
C TYR A 35 12.12 -0.74 -1.20
N GLY A 36 12.46 -0.87 0.08
CA GLY A 36 12.51 0.27 0.98
C GLY A 36 11.18 0.67 1.57
N ASN A 37 10.23 -0.27 1.69
CA ASN A 37 8.97 0.02 2.39
C ASN A 37 9.24 0.17 3.89
N VAL A 38 8.86 1.31 4.45
CA VAL A 38 9.08 1.64 5.87
C VAL A 38 7.90 1.24 6.72
N PHE A 39 6.68 1.58 6.27
CA PHE A 39 5.46 1.12 6.93
C PHE A 39 4.32 1.01 5.93
N HIS A 40 3.31 0.29 6.37
CA HIS A 40 2.10 0.02 5.60
C HIS A 40 0.91 0.10 6.54
N VAL A 41 -0.12 0.83 6.12
CA VAL A 41 -1.38 0.94 6.86
C VAL A 41 -2.53 0.74 5.90
N ALA A 42 -3.51 -0.07 6.28
CA ALA A 42 -4.75 -0.21 5.55
C ALA A 42 -5.89 0.19 6.45
N ALA A 43 -6.85 0.92 5.89
CA ALA A 43 -8.00 1.43 6.63
C ALA A 43 -9.28 1.32 5.79
N ARG A 44 -10.39 1.24 6.47
CA ARG A 44 -11.72 1.31 5.85
C ARG A 44 -12.01 2.75 5.48
N SER A 45 -12.65 2.94 4.35
CA SER A 45 -13.28 4.21 3.99
C SER A 45 -14.75 3.96 3.72
N PRO A 46 -15.60 5.00 3.68
CA PRO A 46 -17.01 4.80 3.35
C PRO A 46 -17.23 4.10 2.01
N ASP A 47 -16.34 4.33 1.05
CA ASP A 47 -16.46 3.86 -0.32
C ASP A 47 -15.58 2.68 -0.66
N GLY A 48 -14.75 2.21 0.28
CA GLY A 48 -13.81 1.15 -0.04
C GLY A 48 -12.68 1.00 0.96
N MET A 49 -11.46 0.96 0.44
CA MET A 49 -10.25 0.72 1.23
C MET A 49 -9.22 1.79 0.89
N ILE A 50 -8.54 2.28 1.92
CA ILE A 50 -7.39 3.16 1.77
C ILE A 50 -6.16 2.43 2.27
N VAL A 51 -5.10 2.44 1.45
CA VAL A 51 -3.80 1.89 1.82
C VAL A 51 -2.79 3.02 1.76
N VAL A 52 -1.96 3.12 2.80
CA VAL A 52 -0.89 4.11 2.87
C VAL A 52 0.43 3.39 3.04
N ASN A 53 1.37 3.66 2.15
CA ASN A 53 2.73 3.14 2.22
C ASN A 53 3.73 4.27 2.32
N LEU A 54 4.69 4.15 3.22
CA LEU A 54 5.85 5.03 3.26
C LEU A 54 7.04 4.27 2.68
N TRP A 55 7.71 4.90 1.72
CA TRP A 55 8.89 4.35 1.05
C TRP A 55 10.10 5.21 1.36
N GLU A 56 11.26 4.58 1.50
CA GLU A 56 12.51 5.31 1.72
C GLU A 56 12.87 6.23 0.54
N GLY A 57 12.46 5.86 -0.69
CA GLY A 57 12.73 6.65 -1.87
C GLY A 57 11.77 6.33 -3.00
N GLU A 58 11.73 7.22 -3.98
CA GLU A 58 10.91 7.07 -5.19
C GLU A 58 11.30 5.85 -5.99
N GLU A 59 12.61 5.61 -6.10
CA GLU A 59 13.13 4.52 -6.92
C GLU A 59 12.62 3.16 -6.43
N GLY A 60 12.69 2.91 -5.13
CA GLY A 60 12.20 1.66 -4.56
C GLY A 60 10.68 1.49 -4.76
N SER A 61 9.94 2.57 -4.56
CA SER A 61 8.50 2.59 -4.80
C SER A 61 8.16 2.24 -6.26
N GLU A 62 8.88 2.80 -7.20
CA GLU A 62 8.67 2.53 -8.62
C GLU A 62 9.07 1.11 -9.01
N GLN A 63 10.16 0.61 -8.45
CA GLN A 63 10.59 -0.78 -8.65
C GLN A 63 9.56 -1.76 -8.11
N ALA A 64 8.99 -1.49 -6.94
CA ALA A 64 7.93 -2.32 -6.37
C ALA A 64 6.70 -2.34 -7.29
N ALA A 65 6.33 -1.20 -7.85
CA ALA A 65 5.19 -1.11 -8.76
C ALA A 65 5.41 -1.93 -10.05
N GLN A 66 6.66 -2.15 -10.45
CA GLN A 66 7.02 -2.91 -11.64
C GLN A 66 7.34 -4.37 -11.37
N ASP A 67 7.39 -4.79 -10.11
CA ASP A 67 7.68 -6.17 -9.74
C ASP A 67 6.57 -7.08 -10.26
N PRO A 68 6.89 -8.10 -11.07
CA PRO A 68 5.87 -8.97 -11.68
C PRO A 68 5.00 -9.70 -10.67
N GLU A 69 5.56 -10.13 -9.55
CA GLU A 69 4.81 -10.84 -8.52
C GLU A 69 3.84 -9.90 -7.80
N ILE A 70 4.27 -8.66 -7.54
CA ILE A 70 3.40 -7.63 -6.94
C ILE A 70 2.28 -7.26 -7.91
N GLN A 71 2.59 -7.14 -9.20
CA GLN A 71 1.57 -6.88 -10.22
C GLN A 71 0.55 -8.01 -10.31
N GLN A 72 1.00 -9.25 -10.26
CA GLN A 72 0.11 -10.42 -10.25
C GLN A 72 -0.80 -10.43 -9.03
N ALA A 73 -0.27 -10.06 -7.87
CA ALA A 73 -1.07 -9.96 -6.65
C ALA A 73 -2.16 -8.89 -6.77
N ARG A 74 -1.84 -7.75 -7.34
CA ARG A 74 -2.81 -6.68 -7.60
C ARG A 74 -3.86 -7.11 -8.61
N ASP A 75 -3.45 -7.82 -9.65
CA ASP A 75 -4.37 -8.36 -10.66
C ASP A 75 -5.33 -9.38 -10.03
N ALA A 76 -4.83 -10.22 -9.15
CA ALA A 76 -5.67 -11.21 -8.46
C ALA A 76 -6.74 -10.53 -7.59
N LEU A 77 -6.41 -9.44 -6.91
CA LEU A 77 -7.40 -8.68 -6.16
C LEU A 77 -8.47 -8.12 -7.10
N ARG A 78 -8.05 -7.52 -8.22
CA ARG A 78 -8.97 -6.97 -9.20
C ARG A 78 -9.88 -8.05 -9.77
N GLU A 79 -9.33 -9.20 -10.11
CA GLU A 79 -10.06 -10.33 -10.70
C GLU A 79 -11.01 -11.00 -9.71
N SER A 80 -10.78 -10.83 -8.41
CA SER A 80 -11.66 -11.36 -7.37
C SER A 80 -13.04 -10.72 -7.37
N GLY A 81 -13.17 -9.55 -8.00
CA GLY A 81 -14.42 -8.80 -8.04
C GLY A 81 -14.68 -7.94 -6.80
N ALA A 82 -13.77 -7.94 -5.84
CA ALA A 82 -13.93 -7.13 -4.63
C ALA A 82 -13.87 -5.62 -4.94
N ALA A 83 -13.02 -5.22 -5.89
CA ALA A 83 -12.94 -3.83 -6.33
C ALA A 83 -14.03 -3.56 -7.38
N THR A 84 -14.76 -2.46 -7.22
CA THR A 84 -15.81 -2.04 -8.15
C THR A 84 -15.31 -1.06 -9.21
N GLY A 85 -14.04 -0.67 -9.14
CA GLY A 85 -13.38 0.21 -10.09
C GLY A 85 -11.89 0.18 -9.90
N PRO A 86 -11.13 0.91 -10.74
CA PRO A 86 -9.67 0.93 -10.64
C PRO A 86 -9.21 1.64 -9.38
N PRO A 87 -8.06 1.22 -8.81
CA PRO A 87 -7.47 1.94 -7.68
C PRO A 87 -6.95 3.31 -8.13
N GLU A 88 -7.06 4.28 -7.24
CA GLU A 88 -6.50 5.60 -7.44
C GLU A 88 -5.23 5.73 -6.62
N PHE A 89 -4.11 6.05 -7.29
CA PHE A 89 -2.80 6.22 -6.65
C PHE A 89 -2.47 7.70 -6.54
N SER A 90 -2.02 8.11 -5.35
CA SER A 90 -1.49 9.45 -5.12
C SER A 90 -0.12 9.32 -4.47
N HIS A 91 0.83 10.08 -4.98
CA HIS A 91 2.21 10.07 -4.48
C HIS A 91 2.58 11.45 -3.96
N TYR A 92 3.24 11.47 -2.80
CA TYR A 92 3.62 12.71 -2.15
C TYR A 92 5.07 12.62 -1.69
N GLU A 93 5.80 13.73 -1.83
CA GLU A 93 7.12 13.86 -1.25
C GLU A 93 6.98 14.09 0.25
N VAL A 94 7.68 13.29 1.05
CA VAL A 94 7.64 13.42 2.51
C VAL A 94 8.61 14.53 2.93
N VAL A 95 8.11 15.51 3.66
CA VAL A 95 8.90 16.65 4.13
C VAL A 95 9.14 16.61 5.64
N ASP A 96 8.38 15.80 6.36
CA ASP A 96 8.57 15.63 7.80
C ASP A 96 8.03 14.25 8.19
N TYR A 97 8.85 13.47 8.88
CA TYR A 97 8.48 12.13 9.34
C TYR A 97 9.11 11.86 10.68
N ARG A 98 8.29 11.45 11.63
CA ARG A 98 8.75 11.08 12.98
C ARG A 98 8.05 9.80 13.41
N GLN A 99 8.79 8.92 14.04
CA GLN A 99 8.23 7.77 14.72
C GLN A 99 7.96 8.15 16.19
N ALA A 100 7.11 7.38 16.86
CA ALA A 100 6.79 7.65 18.27
C ALA A 100 8.06 7.69 19.14
N SER A 101 9.05 6.85 18.83
CA SER A 101 10.33 6.85 19.53
C SER A 101 11.12 8.14 19.36
N ASP A 102 10.88 8.90 18.28
CA ASP A 102 11.58 10.15 17.99
C ASP A 102 10.92 11.35 18.69
N LEU A 103 9.72 11.16 19.22
CA LEU A 103 8.99 12.22 19.90
C LEU A 103 9.43 12.41 21.35
N GLY A 104 10.46 11.68 21.74
CA GLY A 104 11.00 11.75 23.08
C GLY A 104 10.23 10.90 24.07
N SER A 105 10.92 10.47 25.13
CA SER A 105 10.30 9.77 26.24
C SER A 105 9.95 10.79 27.33
N PRO A 106 8.83 10.59 28.00
CA PRO A 106 8.56 11.37 29.19
C PRO A 106 9.62 11.15 30.27
#